data_0e7f4b18ff2c2f74847b480dbbe1a5fa
#
_entry.id   0e7f4b18ff2c2f74847b480dbbe1a5fa
#
_cell.length_a   1.000
_cell.length_b   1.000
_cell.length_c   1.000
_cell.angle_alpha   90.00
_cell.angle_beta   90.00
_cell.angle_gamma   90.00
#
_symmetry.space_group_name_H-M   'P 1'
#
loop_
_entity.id
_entity.type
_entity.pdbx_description
1 polymer ?
#
loop_
_entity_poly.entity_id
_entity_poly.type
_entity_poly.pdbx_seq_one_letter_code
_entity_poly.pdbx_strand_id
1 'polypeptide(L)'
;MEENVDRLCQLAGELGLLGVPVFVFHEGSEPRARHAFKQIAELTRGAYCPFDANSAAQLRDLLSAVAVYAAGGRAALQDFSRKSSEVVRKLTHQLEKD
;
A
#
# COMPACT_ATOMS: atom_id res chain seq x y z
N MET A 1 11.33 3.73 -19.04
CA MET A 1 10.99 3.56 -17.63
C MET A 1 10.54 4.84 -16.95
N GLU A 2 11.24 5.91 -17.17
CA GLU A 2 10.93 7.18 -16.53
C GLU A 2 9.56 7.73 -16.95
N GLU A 3 9.26 7.63 -18.23
CA GLU A 3 7.96 8.09 -18.73
C GLU A 3 6.81 7.31 -18.11
N ASN A 4 7.08 6.07 -17.68
CA ASN A 4 6.08 5.26 -17.02
C ASN A 4 5.76 5.76 -15.63
N VAL A 5 6.74 6.36 -14.95
CA VAL A 5 6.53 6.89 -13.60
C VAL A 5 5.58 8.07 -13.64
N ASP A 6 5.80 9.01 -14.57
CA ASP A 6 4.93 10.17 -14.71
C ASP A 6 3.50 9.76 -15.04
N ARG A 7 3.36 8.78 -15.92
CA ARG A 7 2.06 8.28 -16.31
C ARG A 7 1.36 7.58 -15.15
N LEU A 8 2.12 6.82 -14.36
CA LEU A 8 1.57 6.16 -13.19
C LEU A 8 1.10 7.16 -12.16
N CYS A 9 1.83 8.24 -11.94
CA CYS A 9 1.41 9.29 -11.02
C CYS A 9 0.16 9.99 -11.50
N GLN A 10 0.04 10.19 -12.81
CA GLN A 10 -1.16 10.78 -13.39
C GLN A 10 -2.37 9.89 -13.17
N LEU A 11 -2.21 8.59 -13.44
CA LEU A 11 -3.28 7.61 -13.21
C LEU A 11 -3.64 7.52 -11.73
N ALA A 12 -2.64 7.60 -10.86
CA ALA A 12 -2.88 7.58 -9.42
C ALA A 12 -3.71 8.78 -8.98
N GLY A 13 -3.42 9.95 -9.54
CA GLY A 13 -4.20 11.14 -9.27
C GLY A 13 -5.66 10.97 -9.67
N GLU A 14 -5.90 10.37 -10.83
CA GLU A 14 -7.25 10.10 -11.30
C GLU A 14 -7.96 9.10 -10.40
N LEU A 15 -7.28 8.04 -9.98
CA LEU A 15 -7.85 7.06 -9.06
C LEU A 15 -8.17 7.69 -7.72
N GLY A 16 -7.31 8.60 -7.26
CA GLY A 16 -7.54 9.31 -6.01
C GLY A 16 -8.81 10.15 -6.06
N LEU A 17 -9.05 10.80 -7.20
CA LEU A 17 -10.26 11.58 -7.39
C LEU A 17 -11.51 10.71 -7.38
N LEU A 18 -11.38 9.47 -7.83
CA LEU A 18 -12.46 8.51 -7.81
C LEU A 18 -12.63 7.81 -6.46
N GLY A 19 -11.73 8.08 -5.53
CA GLY A 19 -11.77 7.44 -4.21
C GLY A 19 -11.27 6.02 -4.19
N VAL A 20 -10.41 5.65 -5.15
CA VAL A 20 -9.86 4.29 -5.24
C VAL A 20 -8.46 4.26 -4.66
N PRO A 21 -8.25 3.63 -3.50
CA PRO A 21 -6.91 3.54 -2.92
C PRO A 21 -6.05 2.53 -3.68
N VAL A 22 -4.76 2.83 -3.80
CA VAL A 22 -3.80 1.94 -4.44
C VAL A 22 -2.79 1.47 -3.39
N PHE A 23 -2.61 0.17 -3.31
CA PHE A 23 -1.64 -0.43 -2.39
C PHE A 23 -0.42 -0.84 -3.19
N VAL A 24 0.74 -0.32 -2.81
CA VAL A 24 1.98 -0.62 -3.53
C VAL A 24 2.86 -1.51 -2.67
N PHE A 25 3.18 -2.68 -3.17
CA PHE A 25 4.10 -3.60 -2.49
C PHE A 25 5.43 -3.54 -3.23
N HIS A 26 6.45 -3.07 -2.54
CA HIS A 26 7.75 -2.84 -3.13
C HIS A 26 8.80 -3.78 -2.55
N GLU A 27 9.36 -4.61 -3.41
CA GLU A 27 10.45 -5.50 -3.05
C GLU A 27 11.77 -4.76 -3.28
N GLY A 28 12.59 -4.69 -2.24
CA GLY A 28 13.86 -4.02 -2.35
C GLY A 28 13.83 -2.60 -1.78
N SER A 29 14.86 -1.82 -2.12
CA SER A 29 15.03 -0.50 -1.50
C SER A 29 15.59 0.55 -2.46
N GLU A 30 15.28 0.44 -3.74
CA GLU A 30 15.75 1.42 -4.71
C GLU A 30 15.09 2.77 -4.41
N PRO A 31 15.88 3.83 -4.09
CA PRO A 31 15.31 5.09 -3.59
C PRO A 31 14.39 5.81 -4.55
N ARG A 32 14.69 5.77 -5.85
CA ARG A 32 13.85 6.47 -6.84
C ARG A 32 12.50 5.81 -6.98
N ALA A 33 12.49 4.48 -7.05
CA ALA A 33 11.25 3.74 -7.13
C ALA A 33 10.43 3.92 -5.85
N ARG A 34 11.10 3.91 -4.71
CA ARG A 34 10.46 4.11 -3.42
C ARG A 34 9.74 5.46 -3.36
N HIS A 35 10.41 6.51 -3.82
CA HIS A 35 9.83 7.85 -3.82
C HIS A 35 8.57 7.91 -4.71
N ALA A 36 8.68 7.35 -5.91
CA ALA A 36 7.56 7.33 -6.85
C ALA A 36 6.38 6.53 -6.30
N PHE A 37 6.65 5.36 -5.74
CA PHE A 37 5.61 4.50 -5.19
C PHE A 37 4.94 5.13 -3.98
N LYS A 38 5.70 5.83 -3.15
CA LYS A 38 5.12 6.55 -2.03
C LYS A 38 4.18 7.66 -2.48
N GLN A 39 4.55 8.36 -3.55
CA GLN A 39 3.69 9.39 -4.11
C GLN A 39 2.38 8.80 -4.61
N ILE A 40 2.44 7.68 -5.29
CA ILE A 40 1.24 7.01 -5.79
C ILE A 40 0.32 6.64 -4.63
N ALA A 41 0.88 6.08 -3.57
CA ALA A 41 0.11 5.70 -2.40
C ALA A 41 -0.55 6.92 -1.75
N GLU A 42 0.18 8.02 -1.63
CA GLU A 42 -0.35 9.24 -1.02
C GLU A 42 -1.47 9.86 -1.86
N LEU A 43 -1.27 9.91 -3.17
CA LEU A 43 -2.26 10.50 -4.06
C LEU A 43 -3.59 9.74 -4.03
N THR A 44 -3.54 8.43 -3.83
CA THR A 44 -4.74 7.61 -3.80
C THR A 44 -5.23 7.32 -2.40
N ARG A 45 -4.53 7.83 -1.37
CA ARG A 45 -4.82 7.52 0.03
C ARG A 45 -4.76 6.02 0.31
N GLY A 46 -3.91 5.33 -0.43
CA GLY A 46 -3.63 3.92 -0.20
C GLY A 46 -2.44 3.76 0.74
N ALA A 47 -1.60 2.78 0.47
CA ALA A 47 -0.46 2.51 1.32
C ALA A 47 0.74 2.03 0.52
N TYR A 48 1.92 2.42 0.97
CA TYR A 48 3.18 1.93 0.42
C TYR A 48 3.76 0.93 1.41
N CYS A 49 3.98 -0.30 0.96
CA CYS A 49 4.39 -1.40 1.81
C CYS A 49 5.68 -2.04 1.29
N PRO A 50 6.83 -1.63 1.79
CA PRO A 50 8.07 -2.33 1.43
C PRO A 50 8.11 -3.69 2.09
N PHE A 51 8.67 -4.67 1.41
CA PHE A 51 8.80 -6.00 1.99
C PHE A 51 10.10 -6.66 1.54
N ASP A 52 10.51 -7.66 2.32
CA ASP A 52 11.72 -8.42 2.03
C ASP A 52 11.39 -9.55 1.07
N ALA A 53 12.10 -9.59 -0.06
CA ALA A 53 11.88 -10.63 -1.07
C ALA A 53 12.08 -12.03 -0.51
N ASN A 54 12.88 -12.17 0.54
CA ASN A 54 13.14 -13.45 1.15
C ASN A 54 12.07 -13.88 2.16
N SER A 55 11.09 -13.02 2.39
CA SER A 55 10.03 -13.32 3.34
C SER A 55 8.67 -13.44 2.65
N ALA A 56 8.35 -14.66 2.24
CA ALA A 56 7.04 -14.93 1.67
C ALA A 56 5.91 -14.65 2.66
N ALA A 57 6.21 -14.79 3.94
CA ALA A 57 5.22 -14.53 4.98
C ALA A 57 4.79 -13.07 5.03
N GLN A 58 5.73 -12.14 4.85
CA GLN A 58 5.38 -10.72 4.83
C GLN A 58 4.44 -10.38 3.69
N LEU A 59 4.74 -10.88 2.50
CA LEU A 59 3.89 -10.62 1.34
C LEU A 59 2.51 -11.23 1.54
N ARG A 60 2.44 -12.44 2.05
CA ARG A 60 1.17 -13.10 2.31
C ARG A 60 0.34 -12.30 3.30
N ASP A 61 0.97 -11.81 4.37
CA ASP A 61 0.28 -11.01 5.38
C ASP A 61 -0.27 -9.72 4.77
N LEU A 62 0.52 -9.05 3.93
CA LEU A 62 0.10 -7.83 3.27
C LEU A 62 -1.07 -8.06 2.33
N LEU A 63 -1.02 -9.13 1.55
CA LEU A 63 -2.11 -9.46 0.64
C LEU A 63 -3.39 -9.81 1.41
N SER A 64 -3.25 -10.52 2.53
CA SER A 64 -4.38 -10.83 3.38
C SER A 64 -5.01 -9.57 3.95
N ALA A 65 -4.18 -8.60 4.34
CA ALA A 65 -4.66 -7.34 4.87
C ALA A 65 -5.48 -6.57 3.82
N VAL A 66 -5.00 -6.55 2.58
CA VAL A 66 -5.73 -5.89 1.50
C VAL A 66 -7.08 -6.56 1.26
N ALA A 67 -7.11 -7.90 1.30
CA ALA A 67 -8.36 -8.64 1.12
C ALA A 67 -9.34 -8.33 2.25
N VAL A 68 -8.86 -8.26 3.48
CA VAL A 68 -9.70 -7.92 4.64
C VAL A 68 -10.27 -6.51 4.49
N TYR A 69 -9.43 -5.58 4.06
CA TYR A 69 -9.86 -4.21 3.85
C TYR A 69 -10.93 -4.12 2.76
N ALA A 70 -10.73 -4.84 1.67
CA ALA A 70 -11.67 -4.82 0.55
C ALA A 70 -13.02 -5.42 0.94
N ALA A 71 -13.01 -6.42 1.82
CA ALA A 71 -14.24 -7.10 2.23
C ALA A 71 -14.97 -6.36 3.35
N GLY A 72 -14.24 -5.81 4.31
CA GLY A 72 -14.87 -5.27 5.53
C GLY A 72 -14.49 -3.84 5.88
N GLY A 73 -13.68 -3.18 5.06
CA GLY A 73 -13.31 -1.80 5.28
C GLY A 73 -12.29 -1.59 6.37
N ARG A 74 -12.21 -0.35 6.84
CA ARG A 74 -11.20 0.07 7.81
C ARG A 74 -11.34 -0.64 9.15
N ALA A 75 -12.55 -0.81 9.62
CA ALA A 75 -12.78 -1.46 10.91
C ALA A 75 -12.32 -2.91 10.91
N ALA A 76 -12.60 -3.65 9.83
CA ALA A 76 -12.16 -5.02 9.71
C ALA A 76 -10.64 -5.10 9.65
N LEU A 77 -10.00 -4.17 8.94
CA LEU A 77 -8.56 -4.13 8.85
C LEU A 77 -7.91 -3.83 10.20
N GLN A 78 -8.48 -2.93 10.98
CA GLN A 78 -7.97 -2.62 12.31
C GLN A 78 -7.99 -3.85 13.21
N ASP A 79 -9.09 -4.59 13.17
CA ASP A 79 -9.20 -5.80 13.96
C ASP A 79 -8.20 -6.86 13.52
N PHE A 80 -8.05 -7.04 12.21
CA PHE A 80 -7.08 -7.97 11.66
C PHE A 80 -5.65 -7.58 12.04
N SER A 81 -5.37 -6.28 12.00
CA SER A 81 -4.05 -5.72 12.30
C SER A 81 -3.59 -6.03 13.74
N ARG A 82 -4.51 -6.06 14.68
CA ARG A 82 -4.18 -6.34 16.08
C ARG A 82 -3.58 -7.74 16.26
N LYS A 83 -3.96 -8.66 15.39
CA LYS A 83 -3.54 -10.06 15.47
C LYS A 83 -2.47 -10.41 14.45
N SER A 84 -1.98 -9.42 13.72
CA SER A 84 -1.07 -9.66 12.60
C SER A 84 0.31 -9.11 12.86
N SER A 85 1.17 -9.28 11.85
CA SER A 85 2.56 -8.87 11.93
C SER A 85 2.71 -7.35 11.86
N GLU A 86 3.93 -6.90 12.12
CA GLU A 86 4.25 -5.48 12.10
C GLU A 86 4.01 -4.84 10.74
N VAL A 87 4.24 -5.58 9.64
CA VAL A 87 4.02 -5.02 8.30
C VAL A 87 2.56 -4.66 8.09
N VAL A 88 1.63 -5.47 8.62
CA VAL A 88 0.21 -5.18 8.53
C VAL A 88 -0.15 -3.98 9.37
N ARG A 89 0.45 -3.83 10.54
CA ARG A 89 0.21 -2.67 11.39
C ARG A 89 0.67 -1.38 10.72
N LYS A 90 1.80 -1.42 10.04
CA LYS A 90 2.30 -0.25 9.29
C LYS A 90 1.36 0.11 8.15
N LEU A 91 0.84 -0.88 7.45
CA LEU A 91 -0.13 -0.65 6.38
C LEU A 91 -1.38 0.01 6.94
N THR A 92 -1.90 -0.53 8.03
CA THR A 92 -3.11 -0.02 8.67
C THR A 92 -2.92 1.41 9.14
N HIS A 93 -1.76 1.70 9.72
CA HIS A 93 -1.45 3.04 10.21
C HIS A 93 -1.48 4.08 9.08
N GLN A 94 -0.97 3.72 7.91
CA GLN A 94 -1.01 4.62 6.76
C GLN A 94 -2.43 4.94 6.33
N LEU A 95 -3.32 3.96 6.39
CA LEU A 95 -4.71 4.16 6.01
C LEU A 95 -5.50 4.99 7.02
N GLU A 96 -5.09 4.98 8.28
CA GLU A 96 -5.71 5.77 9.32
C GLU A 96 -5.26 7.22 9.31
N LYS A 97 -4.16 7.47 8.64
CA LYS A 97 -3.58 8.80 8.55
C LYS A 97 -4.29 9.60 7.48
N ASP A 98 -5.00 10.59 7.88
CA ASP A 98 -5.76 11.35 6.90
C ASP A 98 -5.38 12.72 6.75
#